data_4ba76e1b6b238ba2b936b459f8272418
#
_entry.id   4ba76e1b6b238ba2b936b459f8272418
#
_cell.length_a   1.000
_cell.length_b   1.000
_cell.length_c   1.000
_cell.angle_alpha   90.00
_cell.angle_beta   90.00
_cell.angle_gamma   90.00
#
_symmetry.space_group_name_H-M   'P 1'
#
loop_
_entity.id
_entity.type
_entity.pdbx_description
1 polymer ?
#
loop_
_entity_poly.entity_id
_entity_poly.type
_entity_poly.pdbx_seq_one_letter_code
_entity_poly.pdbx_strand_id
1 'polypeptide(L)' 'MASEIKVTLVKSGIGQNKKVKATLQALGFKKLNQTRILKNHPCVRGMLRKVSHLIKIELEQD' A
#
# COMPACT_ATOMS: atom_id res chain seq x y z
N MET A 1 3.44 17.89 -10.32
CA MET A 1 3.78 18.18 -8.93
C MET A 1 3.92 16.87 -8.17
N ALA A 2 4.85 16.83 -7.25
CA ALA A 2 5.06 15.64 -6.46
C ALA A 2 3.91 15.48 -5.47
N SER A 3 3.24 14.36 -5.55
CA SER A 3 2.22 14.01 -4.58
C SER A 3 2.71 12.80 -3.81
N GLU A 4 2.41 12.76 -2.53
CA GLU A 4 2.78 11.65 -1.69
C GLU A 4 1.54 11.09 -1.01
N ILE A 5 1.54 9.78 -0.82
CA ILE A 5 0.45 9.08 -0.17
C ILE A 5 1.02 8.36 1.04
N LYS A 6 0.45 8.62 2.20
CA LYS A 6 0.82 7.93 3.43
C LYS A 6 -0.12 6.74 3.62
N VAL A 7 0.45 5.56 3.62
CA VAL A 7 -0.31 4.31 3.64
C VAL A 7 0.16 3.45 4.80
N THR A 8 -0.78 2.91 5.54
CA THR A 8 -0.50 2.02 6.66
C THR A 8 -1.12 0.65 6.40
N LEU A 9 -0.33 -0.40 6.60
CA LEU A 9 -0.83 -1.77 6.48
C LEU A 9 -1.58 -2.12 7.76
N VAL A 10 -2.90 -2.21 7.66
CA VAL A 10 -3.76 -2.44 8.83
C VAL A 10 -4.18 -3.89 9.00
N LYS A 11 -4.06 -4.71 7.95
CA LYS A 11 -4.36 -6.13 8.02
C LYS A 11 -3.23 -6.93 7.40
N SER A 12 -2.99 -8.12 7.99
CA SER A 12 -1.95 -9.01 7.49
C SER A 12 -2.31 -9.58 6.13
N GLY A 13 -1.28 -9.78 5.29
CA GLY A 13 -1.44 -10.50 4.03
C GLY A 13 -1.49 -12.02 4.21
N ILE A 14 -1.40 -12.52 5.43
CA ILE A 14 -1.47 -13.96 5.70
C ILE A 14 -2.85 -14.46 5.30
N GLY A 15 -2.89 -15.56 4.53
CA GLY A 15 -4.15 -16.10 4.01
C GLY A 15 -4.60 -15.47 2.72
N GLN A 16 -3.95 -14.41 2.26
CA GLN A 16 -4.23 -13.81 0.96
C GLN A 16 -3.50 -14.57 -0.15
N ASN A 17 -3.92 -14.38 -1.40
CA ASN A 17 -3.27 -15.05 -2.51
C ASN A 17 -1.88 -14.46 -2.78
N LYS A 18 -1.12 -15.16 -3.61
CA LYS A 18 0.26 -14.76 -3.91
C LYS A 18 0.36 -13.39 -4.58
N LYS A 19 -0.63 -13.03 -5.39
CA LYS A 19 -0.64 -11.74 -6.08
C LYS A 19 -0.74 -10.60 -5.08
N VAL A 20 -1.59 -10.74 -4.08
CA VAL A 20 -1.74 -9.74 -3.02
C VAL A 20 -0.46 -9.60 -2.23
N LYS A 21 0.14 -10.73 -1.84
CA LYS A 21 1.43 -10.71 -1.11
C LYS A 21 2.52 -10.05 -1.91
N ALA A 22 2.62 -10.37 -3.20
CA ALA A 22 3.61 -9.78 -4.08
C ALA A 22 3.40 -8.27 -4.21
N THR A 23 2.16 -7.83 -4.29
CA THR A 23 1.84 -6.41 -4.36
C THR A 23 2.26 -5.68 -3.09
N LEU A 24 2.00 -6.28 -1.92
CA LEU A 24 2.44 -5.69 -0.65
C LEU A 24 3.96 -5.58 -0.57
N GLN A 25 4.68 -6.60 -1.05
CA GLN A 25 6.13 -6.56 -1.09
C GLN A 25 6.64 -5.49 -2.05
N ALA A 26 5.99 -5.35 -3.19
CA ALA A 26 6.35 -4.31 -4.16
C ALA A 26 6.16 -2.92 -3.59
N LEU A 27 5.16 -2.74 -2.73
CA LEU A 27 4.93 -1.48 -2.03
C LEU A 27 5.90 -1.26 -0.87
N GLY A 28 6.60 -2.30 -0.45
CA GLY A 28 7.58 -2.22 0.62
C GLY A 28 7.05 -2.54 2.00
N PHE A 29 5.85 -3.10 2.10
CA PHE A 29 5.29 -3.50 3.39
C PHE A 29 5.82 -4.87 3.80
N LYS A 30 6.34 -4.93 5.01
CA LYS A 30 6.88 -6.16 5.59
C LYS A 30 6.19 -6.56 6.87
N LYS A 31 5.60 -5.61 7.58
CA LYS A 31 5.00 -5.83 8.89
C LYS A 31 3.63 -5.22 8.97
N LEU A 32 2.80 -5.78 9.83
CA LEU A 32 1.51 -5.21 10.17
C LEU A 32 1.74 -3.84 10.85
N ASN A 33 0.84 -2.91 10.57
CA ASN A 33 0.90 -1.54 11.09
C ASN A 33 2.12 -0.74 10.63
N GLN A 34 2.80 -1.23 9.59
CA GLN A 34 3.89 -0.47 8.99
C GLN A 34 3.32 0.66 8.15
N THR A 35 3.89 1.85 8.30
CA THR A 35 3.51 3.02 7.50
C THR A 35 4.57 3.29 6.45
N ARG A 36 4.13 3.54 5.22
CA ARG A 36 5.01 3.90 4.12
C ARG A 36 4.50 5.16 3.44
N ILE A 37 5.44 5.99 3.01
CA ILE A 37 5.12 7.15 2.20
C ILE A 37 5.51 6.81 0.77
N LEU A 38 4.53 6.83 -0.12
CA LEU A 38 4.70 6.43 -1.51
C LEU A 38 4.39 7.61 -2.42
N LYS A 39 5.03 7.61 -3.58
CA LYS A 39 4.73 8.63 -4.58
C LYS A 39 3.38 8.36 -5.20
N ASN A 40 2.65 9.42 -5.48
CA ASN A 40 1.35 9.33 -6.14
C ASN A 40 1.56 9.12 -7.64
N HIS A 41 1.77 7.87 -8.01
CA HIS A 41 2.02 7.45 -9.37
C HIS A 41 0.93 6.48 -9.81
N PRO A 42 0.52 6.49 -11.08
CA PRO A 42 -0.54 5.57 -11.54
C PRO A 42 -0.27 4.11 -11.24
N CYS A 43 0.98 3.66 -11.34
CA CYS A 43 1.33 2.28 -11.01
C CYS A 43 1.12 2.01 -9.52
N VAL A 44 1.49 2.95 -8.66
CA VAL A 44 1.30 2.82 -7.22
C VAL A 44 -0.19 2.80 -6.89
N ARG A 45 -0.97 3.68 -7.50
CA ARG A 45 -2.41 3.69 -7.28
C ARG A 45 -3.06 2.36 -7.65
N GLY A 46 -2.63 1.76 -8.77
CA GLY A 46 -3.14 0.46 -9.18
C GLY A 46 -2.83 -0.62 -8.17
N MET A 47 -1.62 -0.62 -7.63
CA MET A 47 -1.23 -1.56 -6.58
C MET A 47 -2.03 -1.35 -5.30
N LEU A 48 -2.23 -0.10 -4.91
CA LEU A 48 -3.00 0.23 -3.70
C LEU A 48 -4.45 -0.24 -3.82
N ARG A 49 -5.05 -0.13 -5.00
CA ARG A 49 -6.41 -0.62 -5.23
C ARG A 49 -6.52 -2.11 -5.00
N LYS A 50 -5.52 -2.87 -5.43
CA LYS A 50 -5.54 -4.33 -5.27
C LYS A 50 -5.50 -4.76 -3.82
N VAL A 51 -4.89 -3.96 -2.96
CA VAL A 51 -4.72 -4.28 -1.55
C VAL A 51 -5.47 -3.31 -0.65
N SER A 52 -6.41 -2.56 -1.19
CA SER A 52 -7.12 -1.52 -0.42
C SER A 52 -7.83 -2.07 0.81
N HIS A 53 -8.26 -3.32 0.76
CA HIS A 53 -8.92 -3.98 1.89
C HIS A 53 -7.95 -4.31 3.04
N LEU A 54 -6.66 -4.20 2.80
CA LEU A 54 -5.61 -4.51 3.79
C LEU A 54 -4.90 -3.26 4.30
N ILE A 55 -5.09 -2.14 3.64
CA ILE A 55 -4.35 -0.91 3.95
C ILE A 55 -5.31 0.22 4.27
N LYS A 56 -4.76 1.25 4.90
CA LYS A 56 -5.46 2.50 5.14
C LYS A 56 -4.64 3.63 4.56
N ILE A 57 -5.25 4.43 3.72
CA ILE A 57 -4.62 5.64 3.21
C ILE A 57 -4.93 6.76 4.18
N GLU A 58 -3.89 7.29 4.82
CA GLU A 58 -4.07 8.29 5.86
C GLU A 58 -3.97 9.71 5.33
N LEU A 59 -3.14 9.93 4.32
CA LEU A 59 -2.90 11.28 3.84
C LEU A 59 -2.47 11.24 2.38
N GLU A 60 -3.07 12.10 1.59
CA GLU A 60 -2.63 12.39 0.24
C GLU A 60 -2.22 13.85 0.18
N GLN A 61 -1.02 14.10 -0.32
CA GLN A 61 -0.53 15.45 -0.51
C GLN A 61 -0.25 15.69 -1.98
N ASP A 62 -0.65 16.82 -2.44
CA ASP A 62 -0.35 17.28 -3.79
C ASP A 62 0.94 18.09 -3.82
#